data_10d1573c6b0eea6e7e087afe39321f45
#
_entry.id   10d1573c6b0eea6e7e087afe39321f45
#
_cell.length_a   1.000
_cell.length_b   1.000
_cell.length_c   1.000
_cell.angle_alpha   90.00
_cell.angle_beta   90.00
_cell.angle_gamma   90.00
#
_symmetry.space_group_name_H-M   'P 1'
#
loop_
_entity.id
_entity.type
_entity.pdbx_description
1 polymer ?
#
loop_
_entity_poly.entity_id
_entity_poly.type
_entity_poly.pdbx_seq_one_letter_code
_entity_poly.pdbx_strand_id
1 'polypeptide(L)'
;FYNNKNFDYIFRANCGSYIDLGPLKAFLLDKPKDRLYCGHLNGSKQLPPFVSGAGYFLSRDVVGLLIDNKDKLEYNGAILMDDTAIGDFLHKKGVPITEGKRITSVDIAQINGNKKIARHEVDRFGLDEYFKLDPECYHYHFRHTIDPECFYKIHERLKE
;
A
#
# COMPACT_ATOMS: atom_id res chain seq x y z
N PHE A 1 6.00 -5.28 20.76
CA PHE A 1 6.87 -4.70 19.71
C PHE A 1 7.03 -3.20 19.91
N TYR A 2 5.94 -2.41 19.91
CA TYR A 2 5.96 -0.95 20.04
C TYR A 2 6.81 -0.43 21.22
N ASN A 3 6.67 -1.02 22.39
CA ASN A 3 7.38 -0.60 23.61
C ASN A 3 8.87 -1.01 23.63
N ASN A 4 9.24 -2.06 22.87
CA ASN A 4 10.56 -2.69 22.97
C ASN A 4 11.48 -2.38 21.79
N LYS A 5 11.00 -1.71 20.75
CA LYS A 5 11.76 -1.39 19.54
C LYS A 5 11.73 0.11 19.27
N ASN A 6 12.90 0.64 18.94
CA ASN A 6 13.01 1.98 18.41
C ASN A 6 12.89 1.93 16.90
N PHE A 7 11.95 2.70 16.35
CA PHE A 7 11.71 2.84 14.91
C PHE A 7 11.10 4.22 14.61
N ASP A 8 11.39 4.75 13.45
CA ASP A 8 10.77 5.99 12.99
C ASP A 8 9.41 5.70 12.32
N TYR A 9 9.35 4.62 11.53
CA TYR A 9 8.16 4.25 10.76
C TYR A 9 7.85 2.76 10.84
N ILE A 10 6.58 2.42 10.70
CA ILE A 10 6.11 1.08 10.35
C ILE A 10 5.53 1.14 8.93
N PHE A 11 5.89 0.17 8.11
CA PHE A 11 5.23 -0.07 6.83
C PHE A 11 4.35 -1.31 6.92
N ARG A 12 3.07 -1.14 6.70
CA ARG A 12 2.11 -2.23 6.55
C ARG A 12 1.91 -2.48 5.05
N ALA A 13 2.03 -3.71 4.61
CA ALA A 13 1.69 -4.14 3.26
C ALA A 13 0.85 -5.43 3.31
N ASN A 14 0.12 -5.69 2.24
CA ASN A 14 -0.53 -6.98 2.04
C ASN A 14 0.40 -7.95 1.28
N CYS A 15 0.01 -9.23 1.20
CA CYS A 15 0.80 -10.26 0.52
C CYS A 15 0.84 -10.13 -1.02
N GLY A 16 -0.01 -9.28 -1.61
CA GLY A 16 0.01 -8.96 -3.04
C GLY A 16 0.94 -7.81 -3.41
N SER A 17 1.91 -7.47 -2.56
CA SER A 17 2.79 -6.32 -2.75
C SER A 17 4.25 -6.73 -2.87
N TYR A 18 4.95 -6.20 -3.88
CA TYR A 18 6.40 -6.20 -3.96
C TYR A 18 6.93 -4.84 -3.50
N ILE A 19 7.94 -4.85 -2.64
CA ILE A 19 8.54 -3.64 -2.08
C ILE A 19 10.01 -3.57 -2.44
N ASP A 20 10.40 -2.52 -3.16
CA ASP A 20 11.80 -2.22 -3.41
C ASP A 20 12.37 -1.35 -2.29
N LEU A 21 13.35 -1.90 -1.58
CA LEU A 21 13.94 -1.26 -0.41
C LEU A 21 14.86 -0.07 -0.76
N GLY A 22 15.41 -0.03 -1.97
CA GLY A 22 16.27 1.07 -2.41
C GLY A 22 15.48 2.37 -2.55
N PRO A 23 14.52 2.45 -3.47
CA PRO A 23 13.61 3.59 -3.61
C PRO A 23 12.82 3.89 -2.34
N LEU A 24 12.46 2.85 -1.54
CA LEU A 24 11.79 3.03 -0.27
C LEU A 24 12.62 3.87 0.71
N LYS A 25 13.89 3.52 0.89
CA LYS A 25 14.79 4.27 1.75
C LYS A 25 14.93 5.72 1.28
N ALA A 26 15.15 5.92 -0.03
CA ALA A 26 15.24 7.24 -0.62
C ALA A 26 13.96 8.07 -0.37
N PHE A 27 12.79 7.45 -0.54
CA PHE A 27 11.50 8.11 -0.30
C PHE A 27 11.32 8.55 1.15
N LEU A 28 11.85 7.80 2.13
CA LEU A 28 11.67 8.09 3.55
C LEU A 28 12.66 9.14 4.10
N LEU A 29 13.75 9.47 3.38
CA LEU A 29 14.79 10.37 3.88
C LEU A 29 14.28 11.77 4.22
N ASP A 30 13.31 12.28 3.48
CA ASP A 30 12.73 13.62 3.63
C ASP A 30 11.34 13.63 4.28
N LYS A 31 10.85 12.48 4.76
CA LYS A 31 9.54 12.39 5.40
C LYS A 31 9.58 12.79 6.86
N PRO A 32 8.53 13.46 7.35
CA PRO A 32 8.46 13.82 8.76
C PRO A 32 8.40 12.56 9.63
N LYS A 33 9.12 12.57 10.76
CA LYS A 33 9.14 11.46 11.71
C LYS A 33 7.90 11.41 12.60
N ASP A 34 7.11 12.47 12.60
CA ASP A 34 5.89 12.61 13.38
C ASP A 34 4.71 12.91 12.48
N ARG A 35 3.53 12.46 12.91
CA ARG A 35 2.25 12.66 12.24
C ARG A 35 2.22 12.17 10.78
N LEU A 36 3.03 11.17 10.44
CA LEU A 36 3.04 10.58 9.11
C LEU A 36 1.99 9.47 8.98
N TYR A 37 1.03 9.67 8.08
CA TYR A 37 0.14 8.66 7.53
C TYR A 37 0.26 8.75 6.02
N CYS A 38 1.00 7.82 5.41
CA CYS A 38 1.46 7.93 4.02
C CYS A 38 1.20 6.68 3.23
N GLY A 39 0.65 6.83 2.04
CA GLY A 39 0.46 5.77 1.07
C GLY A 39 -0.50 6.21 -0.04
N HIS A 40 -0.99 5.28 -0.83
CA HIS A 40 -1.88 5.59 -1.93
C HIS A 40 -3.27 6.00 -1.44
N LEU A 41 -3.66 7.24 -1.75
CA LEU A 41 -4.94 7.81 -1.36
C LEU A 41 -6.11 7.06 -2.02
N ASN A 42 -7.04 6.65 -1.19
CA ASN A 42 -8.33 6.12 -1.58
C ASN A 42 -9.45 6.96 -0.95
N GLY A 43 -10.62 6.84 -1.49
CA GLY A 43 -11.82 7.48 -0.98
C GLY A 43 -12.96 7.37 -1.97
N SER A 44 -14.14 7.67 -1.50
CA SER A 44 -15.33 7.79 -2.35
C SER A 44 -16.21 8.94 -1.85
N LYS A 45 -17.27 9.25 -2.57
CA LYS A 45 -18.25 10.25 -2.11
C LYS A 45 -18.91 9.87 -0.78
N GLN A 46 -18.83 8.60 -0.39
CA GLN A 46 -19.52 8.05 0.79
C GLN A 46 -18.55 7.74 1.95
N LEU A 47 -17.25 7.74 1.70
CA LEU A 47 -16.22 7.44 2.70
C LEU A 47 -15.22 8.60 2.79
N PRO A 48 -14.80 8.98 4.00
CA PRO A 48 -13.71 9.93 4.16
C PRO A 48 -12.45 9.43 3.46
N PRO A 49 -11.52 10.33 3.10
CA PRO A 49 -10.24 9.92 2.53
C PRO A 49 -9.48 8.98 3.48
N PHE A 50 -8.93 7.91 2.93
CA PHE A 50 -8.10 6.96 3.64
C PHE A 50 -6.96 6.45 2.75
N VAL A 51 -5.94 5.87 3.35
CA VAL A 51 -4.84 5.26 2.60
C VAL A 51 -5.12 3.78 2.41
N SER A 52 -4.93 3.32 1.18
CA SER A 52 -5.18 1.92 0.79
C SER A 52 -4.44 0.92 1.65
N GLY A 53 -5.15 -0.07 2.17
CA GLY A 53 -4.60 -1.20 2.91
C GLY A 53 -3.62 -2.09 2.14
N ALA A 54 -3.43 -1.86 0.84
CA ALA A 54 -2.38 -2.54 0.08
C ALA A 54 -0.97 -2.19 0.57
N GLY A 55 -0.77 -0.95 1.08
CA GLY A 55 0.47 -0.56 1.71
C GLY A 55 0.49 0.89 2.15
N TYR A 56 0.87 1.13 3.41
CA TYR A 56 1.01 2.46 3.98
C TYR A 56 2.05 2.53 5.10
N PHE A 57 2.55 3.74 5.33
CA PHE A 57 3.46 4.07 6.42
C PHE A 57 2.72 4.79 7.54
N LEU A 58 3.13 4.48 8.76
CA LEU A 58 2.77 5.21 9.96
C LEU A 58 4.05 5.60 10.71
N SER A 59 4.15 6.85 11.13
CA SER A 59 5.17 7.26 12.10
C SER A 59 4.88 6.66 13.47
N ARG A 60 5.92 6.61 14.31
CA ARG A 60 5.83 5.98 15.64
C ARG A 60 4.73 6.58 16.51
N ASP A 61 4.58 7.90 16.51
CA ASP A 61 3.55 8.60 17.28
C ASP A 61 2.13 8.26 16.81
N VAL A 62 1.93 8.12 15.48
CA VAL A 62 0.64 7.70 14.91
C VAL A 62 0.33 6.25 15.29
N VAL A 63 1.33 5.35 15.30
CA VAL A 63 1.15 3.98 15.79
C VAL A 63 0.74 3.99 17.26
N GLY A 64 1.39 4.81 18.10
CA GLY A 64 1.01 4.98 19.51
C GLY A 64 -0.43 5.47 19.67
N LEU A 65 -0.80 6.50 18.89
CA LEU A 65 -2.17 7.04 18.88
C LEU A 65 -3.23 5.97 18.55
N LEU A 66 -2.95 5.09 17.61
CA LEU A 66 -3.85 3.98 17.25
C LEU A 66 -3.93 2.93 18.37
N ILE A 67 -2.79 2.55 18.97
CA ILE A 67 -2.75 1.58 20.08
C ILE A 67 -3.55 2.09 21.28
N ASP A 68 -3.35 3.34 21.67
CA ASP A 68 -4.01 3.96 22.82
C ASP A 68 -5.53 4.14 22.62
N ASN A 69 -5.98 4.09 21.38
CA ASN A 69 -7.38 4.27 21.03
C ASN A 69 -7.98 3.09 20.24
N LYS A 70 -7.38 1.92 20.30
CA LYS A 70 -7.82 0.72 19.52
C LYS A 70 -9.30 0.40 19.69
N ASP A 71 -9.86 0.63 20.88
CA ASP A 71 -11.27 0.35 21.19
C ASP A 71 -12.24 1.43 20.63
N LYS A 72 -11.70 2.52 20.08
CA LYS A 72 -12.46 3.62 19.46
C LYS A 72 -12.46 3.57 17.94
N LEU A 73 -11.80 2.57 17.35
CA LEU A 73 -11.84 2.35 15.91
C LEU A 73 -13.21 1.82 15.52
N GLU A 74 -13.94 2.61 14.74
CA GLU A 74 -15.28 2.27 14.33
C GLU A 74 -15.24 1.42 13.05
N TYR A 75 -15.50 0.14 13.19
CA TYR A 75 -15.69 -0.78 12.08
C TYR A 75 -17.16 -0.77 11.66
N ASN A 76 -17.62 0.32 11.05
CA ASN A 76 -19.03 0.51 10.77
C ASN A 76 -19.53 -0.22 9.53
N GLY A 77 -20.47 -1.15 9.73
CA GLY A 77 -21.32 -1.73 8.70
C GLY A 77 -20.67 -2.83 7.85
N ALA A 78 -21.27 -3.10 6.70
CA ALA A 78 -20.89 -4.20 5.80
C ALA A 78 -19.52 -4.04 5.10
N ILE A 79 -18.83 -2.91 5.32
CA ILE A 79 -17.50 -2.62 4.77
C ILE A 79 -16.52 -2.47 5.93
N LEU A 80 -16.27 -3.59 6.59
CA LEU A 80 -15.31 -3.70 7.70
C LEU A 80 -13.88 -3.84 7.15
N MET A 81 -13.36 -2.79 6.50
CA MET A 81 -11.95 -2.78 6.11
C MET A 81 -11.14 -2.01 7.15
N ASP A 82 -10.03 -2.60 7.58
CA ASP A 82 -9.12 -2.03 8.56
C ASP A 82 -8.58 -0.65 8.12
N ASP A 83 -8.28 -0.49 6.85
CA ASP A 83 -7.76 0.74 6.27
C ASP A 83 -8.78 1.91 6.31
N THR A 84 -10.06 1.63 6.11
CA THR A 84 -11.11 2.66 6.23
C THR A 84 -11.34 3.10 7.66
N ALA A 85 -11.34 2.16 8.61
CA ALA A 85 -11.49 2.46 10.04
C ALA A 85 -10.31 3.29 10.57
N ILE A 86 -9.08 2.92 10.18
CA ILE A 86 -7.87 3.68 10.51
C ILE A 86 -7.91 5.07 9.87
N GLY A 87 -8.27 5.16 8.59
CA GLY A 87 -8.36 6.43 7.87
C GLY A 87 -9.35 7.40 8.49
N ASP A 88 -10.57 6.93 8.79
CA ASP A 88 -11.60 7.73 9.45
C ASP A 88 -11.15 8.23 10.83
N PHE A 89 -10.59 7.34 11.64
CA PHE A 89 -10.06 7.69 12.95
C PHE A 89 -8.95 8.75 12.86
N LEU A 90 -7.96 8.55 12.00
CA LEU A 90 -6.84 9.48 11.84
C LEU A 90 -7.30 10.82 11.27
N HIS A 91 -8.27 10.82 10.36
CA HIS A 91 -8.90 12.04 9.86
C HIS A 91 -9.58 12.83 10.98
N LYS A 92 -10.38 12.17 11.85
CA LYS A 92 -11.01 12.79 13.04
C LYS A 92 -9.97 13.33 14.03
N LYS A 93 -8.74 12.77 14.05
CA LYS A 93 -7.61 13.26 14.87
C LYS A 93 -6.75 14.31 14.17
N GLY A 94 -7.13 14.74 12.97
CA GLY A 94 -6.41 15.76 12.20
C GLY A 94 -5.03 15.31 11.73
N VAL A 95 -4.79 13.99 11.57
CA VAL A 95 -3.57 13.47 10.96
C VAL A 95 -3.70 13.57 9.45
N PRO A 96 -2.85 14.36 8.76
CA PRO A 96 -2.95 14.52 7.32
C PRO A 96 -2.50 13.27 6.58
N ILE A 97 -3.09 13.04 5.40
CA ILE A 97 -2.60 12.00 4.49
C ILE A 97 -1.49 12.58 3.61
N THR A 98 -0.38 11.88 3.54
CA THR A 98 0.72 12.13 2.59
C THR A 98 0.62 11.11 1.46
N GLU A 99 0.65 11.56 0.21
CA GLU A 99 0.61 10.66 -0.94
C GLU A 99 1.91 9.86 -1.04
N GLY A 100 1.77 8.54 -1.23
CA GLY A 100 2.87 7.60 -1.43
C GLY A 100 3.00 7.16 -2.87
N LYS A 101 4.16 6.67 -3.26
CA LYS A 101 4.41 6.13 -4.61
C LYS A 101 4.00 4.65 -4.65
N ARG A 102 2.98 4.34 -5.45
CA ARG A 102 2.53 2.97 -5.72
C ARG A 102 2.12 2.81 -7.17
N ILE A 103 2.58 1.73 -7.78
CA ILE A 103 2.08 1.26 -9.07
C ILE A 103 1.22 0.03 -8.80
N THR A 104 0.00 0.06 -9.29
CA THR A 104 -0.91 -1.09 -9.23
C THR A 104 -0.94 -1.75 -10.61
N SER A 105 -0.91 -3.08 -10.65
CA SER A 105 -1.07 -3.81 -11.91
C SER A 105 -2.34 -3.36 -12.62
N VAL A 106 -2.21 -3.10 -13.89
CA VAL A 106 -3.38 -2.87 -14.73
C VAL A 106 -4.18 -4.17 -14.72
N ASP A 107 -5.44 -4.07 -14.38
CA ASP A 107 -6.33 -5.23 -14.44
C ASP A 107 -6.56 -5.57 -15.91
N ILE A 108 -5.93 -6.63 -16.43
CA ILE A 108 -6.12 -7.09 -17.82
C ILE A 108 -7.59 -7.41 -18.09
N ALA A 109 -8.38 -7.73 -17.07
CA ALA A 109 -9.82 -7.81 -17.18
C ALA A 109 -10.45 -6.50 -17.66
N GLN A 110 -9.86 -5.33 -17.39
CA GLN A 110 -10.29 -4.05 -17.94
C GLN A 110 -9.88 -3.86 -19.41
N ILE A 111 -8.77 -4.46 -19.83
CA ILE A 111 -8.31 -4.40 -21.23
C ILE A 111 -9.11 -5.37 -22.11
N ASN A 112 -9.45 -6.55 -21.62
CA ASN A 112 -10.05 -7.66 -22.40
C ASN A 112 -11.50 -8.00 -22.02
N GLY A 113 -12.21 -7.16 -21.27
CA GLY A 113 -13.62 -7.36 -20.95
C GLY A 113 -13.92 -8.66 -20.17
N ASN A 114 -13.71 -8.64 -18.85
CA ASN A 114 -14.21 -9.65 -17.89
C ASN A 114 -13.55 -11.05 -17.81
N LYS A 115 -12.33 -11.25 -18.23
CA LYS A 115 -11.63 -12.51 -17.95
C LYS A 115 -10.64 -12.36 -16.79
N LYS A 116 -10.75 -13.24 -15.80
CA LYS A 116 -9.71 -13.40 -14.77
C LYS A 116 -8.41 -13.81 -15.44
N ILE A 117 -7.32 -13.13 -15.13
CA ILE A 117 -6.00 -13.44 -15.66
C ILE A 117 -5.59 -14.82 -15.14
N ALA A 118 -5.41 -15.76 -16.03
CA ALA A 118 -4.87 -17.06 -15.69
C ALA A 118 -3.34 -17.00 -15.62
N ARG A 119 -2.73 -17.84 -14.79
CA ARG A 119 -1.27 -17.92 -14.55
C ARG A 119 -0.43 -17.92 -15.85
N HIS A 120 -0.90 -18.63 -16.88
CA HIS A 120 -0.24 -18.73 -18.18
C HIS A 120 -0.30 -17.45 -19.03
N GLU A 121 -1.15 -16.48 -18.69
CA GLU A 121 -1.23 -15.21 -19.41
C GLU A 121 -0.13 -14.24 -19.00
N VAL A 122 0.36 -14.32 -17.76
CA VAL A 122 1.53 -13.55 -17.29
C VAL A 122 2.77 -13.92 -18.11
N ASP A 123 2.95 -15.20 -18.39
CA ASP A 123 4.06 -15.69 -19.19
C ASP A 123 3.94 -15.33 -20.68
N ARG A 124 2.72 -15.15 -21.17
CA ARG A 124 2.43 -14.85 -22.56
C ARG A 124 2.61 -13.37 -22.92
N PHE A 125 2.24 -12.46 -22.01
CA PHE A 125 2.22 -11.02 -22.27
C PHE A 125 3.42 -10.26 -21.68
N GLY A 126 4.16 -10.88 -20.76
CA GLY A 126 5.28 -10.24 -20.07
C GLY A 126 4.86 -9.22 -19.01
N LEU A 127 5.83 -8.79 -18.19
CA LEU A 127 5.58 -7.84 -17.09
C LEU A 127 5.19 -6.44 -17.58
N ASP A 128 5.71 -6.02 -18.72
CA ASP A 128 5.53 -4.65 -19.24
C ASP A 128 4.08 -4.28 -19.54
N GLU A 129 3.26 -5.28 -19.84
CA GLU A 129 1.83 -5.08 -20.04
C GLU A 129 1.07 -4.92 -18.72
N TYR A 130 1.63 -5.44 -17.61
CA TYR A 130 1.01 -5.37 -16.28
C TYR A 130 1.48 -4.19 -15.46
N PHE A 131 2.75 -3.83 -15.63
CA PHE A 131 3.39 -2.74 -14.90
C PHE A 131 4.26 -1.91 -15.82
N LYS A 132 4.07 -0.62 -15.79
CA LYS A 132 5.12 0.31 -16.19
C LYS A 132 6.08 0.41 -15.01
N LEU A 133 7.22 -0.28 -15.09
CA LEU A 133 8.24 -0.21 -14.07
C LEU A 133 8.80 1.20 -13.98
N ASP A 134 8.90 1.72 -12.78
CA ASP A 134 9.48 3.01 -12.47
C ASP A 134 10.54 2.80 -11.37
N PRO A 135 11.84 2.98 -11.68
CA PRO A 135 12.91 2.76 -10.72
C PRO A 135 12.84 3.65 -9.46
N GLU A 136 12.05 4.72 -9.50
CA GLU A 136 11.79 5.55 -8.32
C GLU A 136 10.58 5.06 -7.50
N CYS A 137 9.81 4.09 -8.00
CA CYS A 137 8.68 3.53 -7.28
C CYS A 137 9.14 2.43 -6.32
N TYR A 138 8.71 2.51 -5.08
CA TYR A 138 9.04 1.52 -4.06
C TYR A 138 7.97 0.45 -3.86
N HIS A 139 6.76 0.63 -4.39
CA HIS A 139 5.62 -0.25 -4.11
C HIS A 139 4.90 -0.65 -5.39
N TYR A 140 4.95 -1.94 -5.71
CA TYR A 140 4.20 -2.56 -6.80
C TYR A 140 3.14 -3.47 -6.21
N HIS A 141 1.87 -3.21 -6.53
CA HIS A 141 0.74 -3.94 -5.97
C HIS A 141 -0.01 -4.73 -7.03
N PHE A 142 -0.14 -6.04 -6.81
CA PHE A 142 -0.96 -6.93 -7.62
C PHE A 142 -2.38 -7.02 -7.06
N ARG A 143 -3.36 -6.63 -7.85
CA ARG A 143 -4.73 -6.51 -7.37
C ARG A 143 -5.45 -7.85 -7.23
N HIS A 144 -5.18 -8.82 -8.11
CA HIS A 144 -5.96 -10.06 -8.19
C HIS A 144 -5.13 -11.32 -8.43
N THR A 145 -3.83 -11.22 -8.60
CA THR A 145 -2.98 -12.38 -8.88
C THR A 145 -1.88 -12.46 -7.84
N ILE A 146 -1.72 -13.65 -7.30
CA ILE A 146 -0.62 -13.96 -6.42
C ILE A 146 0.14 -15.12 -7.06
N ASP A 147 0.79 -14.86 -8.18
CA ASP A 147 1.83 -15.73 -8.66
C ASP A 147 3.16 -15.24 -8.09
N PRO A 148 3.83 -16.02 -7.23
CA PRO A 148 5.14 -15.64 -6.69
C PRO A 148 6.18 -15.34 -7.75
N GLU A 149 6.11 -15.95 -8.93
CA GLU A 149 7.02 -15.68 -10.04
C GLU A 149 6.97 -14.23 -10.52
N CYS A 150 5.81 -13.58 -10.42
CA CYS A 150 5.68 -12.17 -10.78
C CYS A 150 6.59 -11.28 -9.90
N PHE A 151 6.73 -11.61 -8.62
CA PHE A 151 7.61 -10.87 -7.71
C PHE A 151 9.09 -11.06 -8.06
N TYR A 152 9.49 -12.26 -8.45
CA TYR A 152 10.87 -12.53 -8.88
C TYR A 152 11.19 -11.78 -10.18
N LYS A 153 10.29 -11.80 -11.16
CA LYS A 153 10.45 -11.09 -12.43
C LYS A 153 10.57 -9.57 -12.23
N ILE A 154 9.76 -8.97 -11.34
CA ILE A 154 9.90 -7.56 -10.99
C ILE A 154 11.28 -7.31 -10.36
N HIS A 155 11.67 -8.16 -9.41
CA HIS A 155 12.95 -8.02 -8.72
C HIS A 155 14.15 -8.08 -9.67
N GLU A 156 14.15 -9.00 -10.62
CA GLU A 156 15.20 -9.12 -11.63
C GLU A 156 15.29 -7.88 -12.51
N ARG A 157 14.15 -7.40 -13.02
CA ARG A 157 14.12 -6.25 -13.92
C ARG A 157 14.42 -4.90 -13.26
N LEU A 158 14.17 -4.75 -11.97
CA LEU A 158 14.56 -3.55 -11.23
C LEU A 158 16.05 -3.53 -10.87
N LYS A 159 16.77 -4.63 -11.09
CA LYS A 159 18.23 -4.72 -10.88
C LYS A 159 19.04 -4.48 -12.16
N GLU A 160 18.42 -4.56 -13.33
CA GLU A 160 19.03 -4.21 -14.63
C GLU A 160 19.16 -2.69 -14.77
#